data_49a19a7d3fdd696efbd969d97ee9202c
#
_entry.id   49a19a7d3fdd696efbd969d97ee9202c
#
_cell.length_a   1.000
_cell.length_b   1.000
_cell.length_c   1.000
_cell.angle_alpha   90.00
_cell.angle_beta   90.00
_cell.angle_gamma   90.00
#
_symmetry.space_group_name_H-M   'P 1'
#
loop_
_entity.id
_entity.type
_entity.pdbx_description
1 polymer ?
#
loop_
_entity_poly.entity_id
_entity_poly.type
_entity_poly.pdbx_seq_one_letter_code
_entity_poly.pdbx_strand_id
1 'polypeptide(L)'
;MSPSLSVVADNDIKAAAVVAPKSETVAQRVRRLQLEAKTLAKDHIRALSTAMVEVETIAAEIAEGGDAYPPGVRDIARRLVEDCEARVQTLEAITKRG
;
A
#
# COMPACT_ATOMS: atom_id res chain seq x y z
N MET A 1 -16.24 -19.96 33.33
CA MET A 1 -15.75 -19.47 32.76
C MET A 1 -15.18 -19.25 32.39
N SER A 2 -15.42 -19.42 32.40
CA SER A 2 -14.85 -18.87 31.71
C SER A 2 -14.18 -18.78 31.27
N PRO A 3 -14.30 -19.02 31.32
CA PRO A 3 -13.62 -18.68 30.61
C PRO A 3 -13.14 -18.55 30.21
N SER A 4 -13.50 -18.63 30.22
CA SER A 4 -12.99 -18.15 29.45
C SER A 4 -12.37 -17.97 29.18
N LEU A 5 -12.78 -18.22 29.47
CA LEU A 5 -12.19 -17.80 28.93
C LEU A 5 -11.51 -17.86 28.59
N SER A 6 -11.73 -18.16 28.70
CA SER A 6 -11.04 -17.92 27.99
C SER A 6 -10.67 -17.98 27.46
N VAL A 7 -11.13 -18.33 27.46
CA VAL A 7 -10.74 -18.02 26.60
C VAL A 7 -10.48 -17.64 26.04
N VAL A 8 -10.96 -17.74 26.12
CA VAL A 8 -10.59 -17.17 25.35
C VAL A 8 -10.01 -16.91 25.07
N ALA A 9 -10.28 -17.17 25.14
CA ALA A 9 -9.56 -16.79 24.64
C ALA A 9 -9.06 -17.01 24.29
N ASP A 10 -9.38 -17.51 24.15
CA ASP A 10 -8.68 -17.61 23.55
C ASP A 10 -8.53 -17.57 22.81
N ASN A 11 -9.04 -17.54 22.51
CA ASN A 11 -8.77 -17.39 21.61
C ASN A 11 -8.46 -16.70 21.09
N ASP A 12 -9.13 -16.49 20.73
CA ASP A 12 -8.55 -15.86 20.14
C ASP A 12 -7.42 -15.82 20.07
N ILE A 13 -7.51 -15.84 20.19
CA ILE A 13 -6.23 -15.78 20.37
C ILE A 13 -5.49 -16.81 19.90
N LYS A 14 -5.89 -17.78 19.64
CA LYS A 14 -5.25 -18.76 19.15
C LYS A 14 -4.70 -18.60 17.93
N ALA A 15 -5.34 -18.05 17.12
CA ALA A 15 -4.74 -17.84 15.87
C ALA A 15 -3.48 -17.15 16.07
N ALA A 16 -3.50 -16.32 16.95
CA ALA A 16 -2.33 -15.61 17.19
C ALA A 16 -1.26 -16.51 17.68
N ALA A 17 -1.67 -17.47 18.33
CA ALA A 17 -0.70 -18.33 18.86
C ALA A 17 0.14 -18.97 17.86
N VAL A 18 -0.40 -19.15 16.72
CA VAL A 18 0.32 -19.73 15.73
C VAL A 18 1.52 -19.06 15.43
N VAL A 19 1.56 -17.91 15.77
CA VAL A 19 2.53 -17.12 15.38
C VAL A 19 3.89 -17.32 15.85
N ALA A 20 4.15 -17.55 17.01
CA ALA A 20 5.52 -17.53 17.48
C ALA A 20 5.93 -18.86 18.02
N PRO A 21 6.96 -19.47 17.47
CA PRO A 21 7.50 -20.69 18.03
C PRO A 21 8.08 -20.39 19.39
N LYS A 22 7.95 -21.35 20.27
CA LYS A 22 8.47 -21.17 21.61
C LYS A 22 9.95 -20.96 21.66
N SER A 23 10.65 -21.49 20.71
CA SER A 23 12.10 -21.39 20.68
C SER A 23 12.59 -20.12 20.01
N GLU A 24 11.70 -19.28 19.59
CA GLU A 24 12.12 -18.07 18.90
C GLU A 24 12.78 -17.10 19.87
N THR A 25 13.97 -16.65 19.53
CA THR A 25 14.65 -15.65 20.36
C THR A 25 14.05 -14.28 20.10
N VAL A 26 14.37 -13.33 20.97
CA VAL A 26 13.91 -11.95 20.80
C VAL A 26 14.42 -11.39 19.48
N ALA A 27 15.68 -11.65 19.15
CA ALA A 27 16.25 -11.15 17.90
C ALA A 27 15.52 -11.72 16.68
N GLN A 28 15.19 -13.02 16.72
CA GLN A 28 14.45 -13.64 15.64
C GLN A 28 13.05 -13.05 15.52
N ARG A 29 12.42 -12.78 16.63
CA ARG A 29 11.10 -12.18 16.63
C ARG A 29 11.13 -10.78 16.05
N VAL A 30 12.13 -9.98 16.44
CA VAL A 30 12.28 -8.64 15.89
C VAL A 30 12.44 -8.70 14.38
N ARG A 31 13.30 -9.60 13.90
CA ARG A 31 13.49 -9.74 12.45
C ARG A 31 12.20 -10.14 11.74
N ARG A 32 11.45 -11.07 12.33
CA ARG A 32 10.19 -11.51 11.74
C ARG A 32 9.20 -10.36 11.66
N LEU A 33 9.07 -9.59 12.74
CA LEU A 33 8.14 -8.46 12.75
C LEU A 33 8.56 -7.38 11.77
N GLN A 34 9.87 -7.16 11.62
CA GLN A 34 10.36 -6.19 10.65
C GLN A 34 10.04 -6.63 9.23
N LEU A 35 10.15 -7.92 8.95
CA LEU A 35 9.81 -8.42 7.63
C LEU A 35 8.31 -8.26 7.35
N GLU A 36 7.48 -8.54 8.34
CA GLU A 36 6.05 -8.35 8.18
C GLU A 36 5.70 -6.89 7.94
N ALA A 37 6.35 -6.00 8.70
CA ALA A 37 6.12 -4.57 8.53
C ALA A 37 6.52 -4.11 7.13
N LYS A 38 7.64 -4.61 6.62
CA LYS A 38 8.10 -4.25 5.28
C LYS A 38 7.15 -4.76 4.20
N THR A 39 6.61 -5.95 4.40
CA THR A 39 5.65 -6.51 3.44
C THR A 39 4.38 -5.66 3.37
N LEU A 40 3.87 -5.27 4.54
CA LEU A 40 2.70 -4.40 4.60
C LEU A 40 2.98 -3.05 3.94
N ALA A 41 4.17 -2.50 4.20
CA ALA A 41 4.54 -1.23 3.61
C ALA A 41 4.62 -1.33 2.09
N LYS A 42 5.17 -2.42 1.57
CA LYS A 42 5.25 -2.62 0.12
C LYS A 42 3.87 -2.68 -0.51
N ASP A 43 2.94 -3.38 0.14
CA ASP A 43 1.58 -3.46 -0.37
C ASP A 43 0.91 -2.09 -0.36
N HIS A 44 1.18 -1.30 0.67
CA HIS A 44 0.61 0.04 0.78
C HIS A 44 1.17 0.96 -0.30
N ILE A 45 2.48 0.86 -0.56
CA ILE A 45 3.12 1.63 -1.63
C ILE A 45 2.55 1.23 -2.99
N ARG A 46 2.31 -0.06 -3.19
CA ARG A 46 1.71 -0.53 -4.44
C ARG A 46 0.31 0.04 -4.63
N ALA A 47 -0.45 0.18 -3.53
CA ALA A 47 -1.77 0.79 -3.60
C ALA A 47 -1.67 2.25 -4.02
N LEU A 48 -0.66 2.97 -3.53
CA LEU A 48 -0.44 4.34 -3.95
C LEU A 48 -0.13 4.41 -5.45
N SER A 49 0.75 3.54 -5.92
CA SER A 49 1.09 3.49 -7.34
C SER A 49 -0.15 3.24 -8.20
N THR A 50 -0.98 2.31 -7.79
CA THR A 50 -2.20 1.99 -8.52
C THR A 50 -3.14 3.20 -8.56
N ALA A 51 -3.29 3.90 -7.44
CA ALA A 51 -4.15 5.07 -7.37
C ALA A 51 -3.63 6.18 -8.28
N MET A 52 -2.31 6.34 -8.35
CA MET A 52 -1.71 7.35 -9.21
C MET A 52 -1.93 7.03 -10.69
N VAL A 53 -1.87 5.76 -11.06
CA VAL A 53 -2.17 5.35 -12.42
C VAL A 53 -3.63 5.64 -12.77
N GLU A 54 -4.54 5.44 -11.82
CA GLU A 54 -5.94 5.77 -12.04
C GLU A 54 -6.14 7.27 -12.23
N VAL A 55 -5.45 8.08 -11.41
CA VAL A 55 -5.52 9.53 -11.57
C VAL A 55 -4.99 9.92 -12.94
N GLU A 56 -3.89 9.32 -13.35
CA GLU A 56 -3.29 9.59 -14.66
C GLU A 56 -4.26 9.28 -15.79
N THR A 57 -4.96 8.16 -15.71
CA THR A 57 -5.91 7.74 -16.73
C THR A 57 -7.06 8.75 -16.85
N ILE A 58 -7.63 9.13 -15.71
CA ILE A 58 -8.74 10.08 -15.70
C ILE A 58 -8.27 11.44 -16.22
N ALA A 59 -7.08 11.85 -15.78
CA ALA A 59 -6.53 13.13 -16.19
C ALA A 59 -6.26 13.15 -17.69
N ALA A 60 -5.77 12.06 -18.26
CA ALA A 60 -5.52 11.97 -19.69
C ALA A 60 -6.83 12.12 -20.49
N GLU A 61 -7.89 11.49 -20.00
CA GLU A 61 -9.19 11.61 -20.68
C GLU A 61 -9.69 13.05 -20.67
N ILE A 62 -9.51 13.74 -19.55
CA ILE A 62 -9.93 15.14 -19.48
C ILE A 62 -9.06 16.01 -20.36
N ALA A 63 -7.74 15.78 -20.33
CA ALA A 63 -6.81 16.59 -21.13
C ALA A 63 -7.12 16.51 -22.61
N GLU A 64 -7.60 15.36 -23.06
CA GLU A 64 -7.92 15.14 -24.46
C GLU A 64 -9.40 15.31 -24.79
N GLY A 65 -10.18 15.72 -23.82
CA GLY A 65 -11.62 15.75 -23.98
C GLY A 65 -12.19 16.95 -24.75
N GLY A 66 -11.34 17.88 -25.13
CA GLY A 66 -11.78 18.98 -25.98
C GLY A 66 -12.55 20.03 -25.23
N ASP A 67 -13.39 20.73 -25.99
CA ASP A 67 -14.06 21.94 -25.52
C ASP A 67 -15.12 21.70 -24.45
N ALA A 68 -15.48 20.45 -24.20
CA ALA A 68 -16.42 20.15 -23.12
C ALA A 68 -15.82 20.49 -21.77
N TYR A 69 -14.50 20.54 -21.69
CA TYR A 69 -13.79 20.83 -20.44
C TYR A 69 -13.17 22.22 -20.52
N PRO A 70 -13.28 23.01 -19.44
CA PRO A 70 -12.65 24.35 -19.44
C PRO A 70 -11.14 24.24 -19.70
N PRO A 71 -10.56 25.22 -20.42
CA PRO A 71 -9.14 25.15 -20.74
C PRO A 71 -8.22 25.04 -19.52
N GLY A 72 -8.55 25.72 -18.43
CA GLY A 72 -7.74 25.64 -17.23
C GLY A 72 -7.76 24.24 -16.64
N VAL A 73 -8.90 23.56 -16.70
CA VAL A 73 -9.00 22.19 -16.19
C VAL A 73 -8.19 21.24 -17.06
N ARG A 74 -8.27 21.42 -18.39
CA ARG A 74 -7.48 20.58 -19.29
C ARG A 74 -5.98 20.77 -19.07
N ASP A 75 -5.57 21.99 -18.76
CA ASP A 75 -4.17 22.28 -18.52
C ASP A 75 -3.69 21.58 -17.23
N ILE A 76 -4.48 21.67 -16.18
CA ILE A 76 -4.16 20.98 -14.93
C ILE A 76 -4.10 19.48 -15.17
N ALA A 77 -5.07 18.94 -15.92
CA ALA A 77 -5.10 17.50 -16.20
C ALA A 77 -3.83 17.06 -16.95
N ARG A 78 -3.40 17.88 -17.90
CA ARG A 78 -2.19 17.56 -18.66
C ARG A 78 -0.95 17.50 -17.77
N ARG A 79 -0.86 18.43 -16.82
CA ARG A 79 0.26 18.46 -15.88
C ARG A 79 0.20 17.28 -14.94
N LEU A 80 -1.01 16.87 -14.54
CA LEU A 80 -1.18 15.69 -13.69
C LEU A 80 -0.73 14.42 -14.38
N VAL A 81 -1.01 14.30 -15.68
CA VAL A 81 -0.55 13.12 -16.42
C VAL A 81 0.96 13.03 -16.37
N GLU A 82 1.63 14.12 -16.67
CA GLU A 82 3.10 14.12 -16.68
C GLU A 82 3.68 13.86 -15.30
N ASP A 83 3.11 14.50 -14.29
CA ASP A 83 3.62 14.38 -12.94
C ASP A 83 3.40 12.98 -12.38
N CYS A 84 2.20 12.43 -12.58
CA CYS A 84 1.91 11.08 -12.08
C CYS A 84 2.79 10.05 -12.78
N GLU A 85 2.98 10.19 -14.08
CA GLU A 85 3.81 9.24 -14.81
C GLU A 85 5.23 9.23 -14.26
N ALA A 86 5.80 10.41 -14.05
CA ALA A 86 7.16 10.50 -13.54
C ALA A 86 7.27 9.92 -12.14
N ARG A 87 6.29 10.20 -11.30
CA ARG A 87 6.34 9.73 -9.92
C ARG A 87 6.12 8.23 -9.80
N VAL A 88 5.25 7.66 -10.65
CA VAL A 88 5.06 6.22 -10.66
C VAL A 88 6.37 5.53 -11.05
N GLN A 89 7.04 6.05 -12.07
CA GLN A 89 8.32 5.47 -12.49
C GLN A 89 9.35 5.55 -11.37
N THR A 90 9.40 6.67 -10.65
CA THR A 90 10.33 6.83 -9.56
C THR A 90 10.01 5.86 -8.43
N LEU A 91 8.72 5.73 -8.08
CA LEU A 91 8.30 4.80 -7.04
C LEU A 91 8.69 3.37 -7.38
N GLU A 92 8.46 2.97 -8.63
CA GLU A 92 8.80 1.62 -9.05
C GLU A 92 10.29 1.38 -8.99
N ALA A 93 11.08 2.36 -9.37
CA ALA A 93 12.52 2.24 -9.30
C ALA A 93 13.00 2.07 -7.86
N ILE A 94 12.40 2.81 -6.93
CA ILE A 94 12.77 2.72 -5.53
C ILE A 94 12.36 1.36 -4.96
N THR A 95 11.15 0.90 -5.26
CA THR A 95 10.67 -0.35 -4.69
C THR A 95 11.40 -1.55 -5.26
N LYS A 96 11.89 -1.46 -6.48
CA LYS A 96 12.67 -2.54 -7.04
C LYS A 96 13.97 -2.76 -6.31
N ARG A 97 14.54 -1.70 -5.79
CA ARG A 97 15.80 -1.81 -5.07
C ARG A 97 15.63 -2.35 -3.67
N GLY A 98 14.48 -2.15 -3.11
CA GLY A 98 14.24 -2.53 -1.76
C GLY A 98 13.52 -3.84 -1.65
#